data_c6cc9e63f0a43c4ae3cee5c57dbc9d68
#
_entry.id   c6cc9e63f0a43c4ae3cee5c57dbc9d68
#
_cell.length_a   1.000
_cell.length_b   1.000
_cell.length_c   1.000
_cell.angle_alpha   90.00
_cell.angle_beta   90.00
_cell.angle_gamma   90.00
#
_symmetry.space_group_name_H-M   'P 1'
#
loop_
_entity.id
_entity.type
_entity.pdbx_description
1 polymer ?
#
loop_
_entity_poly.entity_id
_entity_poly.type
_entity_poly.pdbx_seq_one_letter_code
_entity_poly.pdbx_strand_id
1 'polypeptide(L)'
;KIFLIFFLISSAIFAQDKINQVDDKGNKHGAWKGYYDDTKNLKYEGEFKHGKEVGVFTFYDNTKVKKIVATRDFTAKDGSCYTIVFNGKHKVSEGKLINKIQEGEWKYYHLRSDTIMNLENYKNGKLHGTKKVFYNTGLIAEETTYVDGIKHGPYKKVAENGVVLEETNYKNGEYHGPAIFREAAGGKYTEGQYKNGQSVGIWKFYEGGKLVKEENRSEKKKAKPKTAAGEAKRKVKALKQ
;
A
#
# COMPACT_ATOMS: atom_id res chain seq x y z
N LYS A 1 77.07 12.21 30.27
CA LYS A 1 75.91 12.84 29.56
C LYS A 1 74.82 11.88 29.54
N ILE A 2 73.76 12.11 30.37
CA ILE A 2 72.56 11.31 30.49
C ILE A 2 71.53 11.97 29.60
N PHE A 3 71.07 11.28 28.52
CA PHE A 3 69.97 11.71 27.69
C PHE A 3 68.65 11.23 28.33
N LEU A 4 67.86 12.16 28.86
CA LEU A 4 66.47 11.91 29.30
C LEU A 4 65.59 11.96 28.04
N ILE A 5 65.05 10.75 27.63
CA ILE A 5 64.02 10.65 26.62
C ILE A 5 62.68 10.88 27.31
N PHE A 6 62.07 12.06 27.05
CA PHE A 6 60.68 12.34 27.40
C PHE A 6 59.75 11.57 26.45
N PHE A 7 59.10 10.53 26.97
CA PHE A 7 58.02 9.87 26.28
C PHE A 7 56.75 10.75 26.44
N LEU A 8 56.39 11.50 25.40
CA LEU A 8 55.09 12.15 25.29
C LEU A 8 54.04 11.08 25.03
N ILE A 9 53.35 10.63 26.10
CA ILE A 9 52.12 9.83 25.99
C ILE A 9 51.05 10.81 25.53
N SER A 10 50.76 10.82 24.21
CA SER A 10 49.56 11.44 23.68
C SER A 10 48.36 10.58 24.10
N SER A 11 47.70 10.95 25.19
CA SER A 11 46.38 10.44 25.55
C SER A 11 45.40 10.88 24.46
N ALA A 12 45.10 9.99 23.51
CA ALA A 12 43.96 10.14 22.63
C ALA A 12 42.71 10.10 23.54
N ILE A 13 42.18 11.28 23.85
CA ILE A 13 40.90 11.44 24.49
C ILE A 13 39.89 10.95 23.43
N PHE A 14 39.44 9.71 23.50
CA PHE A 14 38.22 9.28 22.83
C PHE A 14 37.10 10.12 23.41
N ALA A 15 36.71 11.17 22.69
CA ALA A 15 35.52 11.92 23.00
C ALA A 15 34.35 10.88 22.93
N GLN A 16 33.88 10.49 24.09
CA GLN A 16 32.67 9.68 24.20
C GLN A 16 31.53 10.55 23.65
N ASP A 17 31.04 10.24 22.46
CA ASP A 17 29.94 10.98 21.83
C ASP A 17 28.80 11.13 22.85
N LYS A 18 28.57 12.36 23.31
CA LYS A 18 27.48 12.64 24.25
C LYS A 18 26.16 12.42 23.55
N ILE A 19 25.43 11.37 23.94
CA ILE A 19 24.08 11.08 23.43
C ILE A 19 23.02 11.95 24.14
N ASN A 20 21.89 12.20 23.46
CA ASN A 20 20.73 12.90 24.00
C ASN A 20 21.03 14.35 24.45
N GLN A 21 21.84 15.05 23.68
CA GLN A 21 22.17 16.47 23.93
C GLN A 21 21.12 17.39 23.29
N VAL A 22 20.99 18.57 23.85
CA VAL A 22 20.19 19.64 23.26
C VAL A 22 21.11 20.83 22.88
N ASP A 23 20.69 21.59 21.89
CA ASP A 23 21.35 22.85 21.52
C ASP A 23 21.00 23.99 22.51
N ASP A 24 21.57 25.19 22.29
CA ASP A 24 21.35 26.36 23.14
C ASP A 24 19.87 26.80 23.20
N LYS A 25 19.01 26.32 22.28
CA LYS A 25 17.57 26.59 22.22
C LYS A 25 16.73 25.46 22.82
N GLY A 26 17.37 24.41 23.38
CA GLY A 26 16.69 23.25 23.93
C GLY A 26 16.21 22.24 22.89
N ASN A 27 16.61 22.37 21.61
CA ASN A 27 16.24 21.39 20.58
C ASN A 27 17.20 20.19 20.61
N LYS A 28 16.71 19.00 20.30
CA LYS A 28 17.55 17.81 20.14
C LYS A 28 18.67 18.05 19.14
N HIS A 29 19.90 17.65 19.51
CA HIS A 29 21.08 17.84 18.66
C HIS A 29 22.08 16.70 18.87
N GLY A 30 22.73 16.24 17.77
CA GLY A 30 23.68 15.13 17.77
C GLY A 30 23.01 13.75 17.88
N ALA A 31 23.80 12.76 18.29
CA ALA A 31 23.33 11.38 18.46
C ALA A 31 22.24 11.27 19.52
N TRP A 32 21.18 10.55 19.22
CA TRP A 32 20.00 10.46 20.07
C TRP A 32 19.48 9.03 20.18
N LYS A 33 19.09 8.64 21.39
CA LYS A 33 18.42 7.36 21.71
C LYS A 33 17.13 7.61 22.46
N GLY A 34 16.03 7.05 21.96
CA GLY A 34 14.74 7.05 22.65
C GLY A 34 14.40 5.65 23.17
N TYR A 35 13.67 5.59 24.25
CA TYR A 35 13.33 4.34 24.95
C TYR A 35 11.82 4.22 25.10
N TYR A 36 11.33 2.99 25.25
CA TYR A 36 9.95 2.72 25.64
C TYR A 36 9.72 3.10 27.10
N ASP A 37 8.59 3.72 27.41
CA ASP A 37 8.32 4.24 28.76
C ASP A 37 8.14 3.13 29.80
N ASP A 38 7.53 2.02 29.43
CA ASP A 38 7.21 0.87 30.27
C ASP A 38 8.41 -0.05 30.55
N THR A 39 9.12 -0.44 29.49
CA THR A 39 10.19 -1.45 29.58
C THR A 39 11.60 -0.88 29.65
N LYS A 40 11.76 0.41 29.29
CA LYS A 40 13.06 1.08 29.09
C LYS A 40 13.93 0.42 28.00
N ASN A 41 13.36 -0.46 27.17
CA ASN A 41 14.04 -0.98 25.99
C ASN A 41 14.28 0.14 24.97
N LEU A 42 15.37 0.01 24.20
CA LEU A 42 15.67 0.97 23.11
C LEU A 42 14.54 0.94 22.08
N LYS A 43 13.96 2.10 21.81
CA LYS A 43 12.86 2.27 20.86
C LYS A 43 13.36 2.77 19.50
N TYR A 44 14.30 3.71 19.53
CA TYR A 44 14.93 4.22 18.30
C TYR A 44 16.30 4.82 18.60
N GLU A 45 17.14 4.89 17.60
CA GLU A 45 18.36 5.67 17.57
C GLU A 45 18.53 6.38 16.23
N GLY A 46 19.23 7.51 16.24
CA GLY A 46 19.49 8.34 15.07
C GLY A 46 20.17 9.65 15.44
N GLU A 47 20.20 10.59 14.54
CA GLU A 47 20.81 11.90 14.73
C GLU A 47 19.80 13.03 14.52
N PHE A 48 19.85 14.05 15.39
CA PHE A 48 19.09 15.28 15.26
C PHE A 48 20.01 16.46 14.97
N LYS A 49 19.56 17.38 14.13
CA LYS A 49 20.18 18.68 13.93
C LYS A 49 19.15 19.77 14.19
N HIS A 50 19.31 20.50 15.29
CA HIS A 50 18.37 21.55 15.73
C HIS A 50 16.91 21.09 15.73
N GLY A 51 16.62 19.94 16.36
CA GLY A 51 15.30 19.36 16.48
C GLY A 51 14.78 18.60 15.27
N LYS A 52 15.49 18.62 14.14
CA LYS A 52 15.12 17.89 12.91
C LYS A 52 15.88 16.57 12.82
N GLU A 53 15.21 15.52 12.42
CA GLU A 53 15.81 14.21 12.12
C GLU A 53 16.72 14.33 10.90
N VAL A 54 17.94 13.78 10.98
CA VAL A 54 18.92 13.75 9.86
C VAL A 54 19.57 12.37 9.78
N GLY A 55 20.11 12.01 8.63
CA GLY A 55 20.71 10.69 8.43
C GLY A 55 19.73 9.55 8.56
N VAL A 56 20.17 8.42 9.09
CA VAL A 56 19.34 7.20 9.22
C VAL A 56 18.89 7.01 10.65
N PHE A 57 17.58 6.88 10.85
CA PHE A 57 16.97 6.44 12.09
C PHE A 57 16.66 4.96 12.03
N THR A 58 17.00 4.24 13.10
CA THR A 58 16.65 2.82 13.28
C THR A 58 15.65 2.70 14.41
N PHE A 59 14.55 1.97 14.18
CA PHE A 59 13.49 1.71 15.14
C PHE A 59 13.48 0.24 15.52
N TYR A 60 13.25 -0.04 16.80
CA TYR A 60 13.30 -1.38 17.38
C TYR A 60 11.96 -1.77 17.99
N ASP A 61 11.69 -3.08 18.08
CA ASP A 61 10.56 -3.62 18.82
C ASP A 61 10.75 -3.46 20.34
N ASN A 62 9.66 -3.58 21.11
CA ASN A 62 9.71 -3.52 22.57
C ASN A 62 10.10 -4.85 23.19
N THR A 63 11.19 -5.48 22.71
CA THR A 63 11.74 -6.73 23.25
C THR A 63 13.19 -6.56 23.68
N LYS A 64 13.69 -7.45 24.55
CA LYS A 64 15.10 -7.46 24.95
C LYS A 64 16.06 -7.77 23.79
N VAL A 65 15.57 -8.43 22.73
CA VAL A 65 16.39 -8.85 21.57
C VAL A 65 16.67 -7.66 20.64
N LYS A 66 15.92 -6.56 20.72
CA LYS A 66 16.06 -5.36 19.89
C LYS A 66 16.00 -5.66 18.39
N LYS A 67 14.90 -6.28 17.94
CA LYS A 67 14.70 -6.51 16.50
C LYS A 67 14.40 -5.18 15.81
N ILE A 68 15.06 -4.93 14.70
CA ILE A 68 14.76 -3.78 13.84
C ILE A 68 13.37 -3.98 13.24
N VAL A 69 12.48 -2.99 13.44
CA VAL A 69 11.13 -2.97 12.86
C VAL A 69 10.98 -1.95 11.76
N ALA A 70 11.82 -0.91 11.76
CA ALA A 70 11.85 0.06 10.66
C ALA A 70 13.17 0.81 10.60
N THR A 71 13.49 1.32 9.41
CA THR A 71 14.50 2.38 9.21
C THR A 71 13.86 3.56 8.50
N ARG A 72 14.37 4.76 8.76
CA ARG A 72 14.02 5.99 8.03
C ARG A 72 15.29 6.73 7.66
N ASP A 73 15.46 6.98 6.38
CA ASP A 73 16.59 7.73 5.83
C ASP A 73 16.16 9.16 5.48
N PHE A 74 16.70 10.14 6.21
CA PHE A 74 16.47 11.57 6.05
C PHE A 74 17.61 12.28 5.30
N THR A 75 18.41 11.56 4.51
CA THR A 75 19.50 12.17 3.74
C THR A 75 19.03 13.02 2.56
N ALA A 76 17.77 12.87 2.14
CA ALA A 76 17.16 13.68 1.10
C ALA A 76 17.03 15.15 1.53
N LYS A 77 17.42 16.07 0.62
CA LYS A 77 17.43 17.53 0.90
C LYS A 77 16.03 18.16 0.81
N ASP A 78 15.03 17.43 0.34
CA ASP A 78 13.65 17.91 0.14
C ASP A 78 12.74 17.76 1.39
N GLY A 79 13.32 17.37 2.53
CA GLY A 79 12.59 17.16 3.78
C GLY A 79 11.77 15.86 3.82
N SER A 80 11.95 14.99 2.84
CA SER A 80 11.37 13.65 2.84
C SER A 80 12.25 12.65 3.57
N CYS A 81 11.67 11.48 3.89
CA CYS A 81 12.46 10.32 4.29
C CYS A 81 12.05 9.08 3.49
N TYR A 82 13.02 8.19 3.25
CA TYR A 82 12.74 6.87 2.73
C TYR A 82 12.59 5.89 3.89
N THR A 83 11.44 5.22 3.95
CA THR A 83 11.11 4.32 5.07
C THR A 83 11.12 2.88 4.59
N ILE A 84 11.73 1.98 5.38
CA ILE A 84 11.64 0.53 5.20
C ILE A 84 11.08 -0.06 6.49
N VAL A 85 10.03 -0.88 6.38
CA VAL A 85 9.41 -1.61 7.50
C VAL A 85 9.79 -3.08 7.40
N PHE A 86 10.12 -3.69 8.54
CA PHE A 86 10.56 -5.08 8.62
C PHE A 86 9.66 -5.94 9.51
N ASN A 87 9.61 -7.23 9.20
CA ASN A 87 9.14 -8.30 10.08
C ASN A 87 10.25 -9.36 10.18
N GLY A 88 11.02 -9.32 11.26
CA GLY A 88 12.26 -10.07 11.39
C GLY A 88 13.30 -9.59 10.36
N LYS A 89 13.81 -10.51 9.53
CA LYS A 89 14.80 -10.17 8.47
C LYS A 89 14.18 -9.73 7.15
N HIS A 90 12.86 -9.88 6.99
CA HIS A 90 12.17 -9.62 5.74
C HIS A 90 11.55 -8.23 5.71
N LYS A 91 11.59 -7.58 4.57
CA LYS A 91 10.86 -6.34 4.32
C LYS A 91 9.35 -6.63 4.30
N VAL A 92 8.57 -5.70 4.85
CA VAL A 92 7.10 -5.68 4.77
C VAL A 92 6.66 -4.64 3.76
N SER A 93 7.26 -3.44 3.84
CA SER A 93 6.98 -2.35 2.92
C SER A 93 8.14 -1.36 2.87
N GLU A 94 8.24 -0.61 1.78
CA GLU A 94 9.17 0.51 1.66
C GLU A 94 8.62 1.59 0.73
N GLY A 95 9.03 2.83 0.98
CA GLY A 95 8.66 3.97 0.16
C GLY A 95 9.00 5.32 0.79
N LYS A 96 8.68 6.37 0.06
CA LYS A 96 8.96 7.75 0.46
C LYS A 96 7.84 8.31 1.32
N LEU A 97 8.18 9.03 2.39
CA LEU A 97 7.28 9.85 3.19
C LEU A 97 7.67 11.32 3.05
N ILE A 98 6.68 12.20 2.89
CA ILE A 98 6.81 13.66 3.06
C ILE A 98 5.87 14.05 4.20
N ASN A 99 6.40 14.67 5.24
CA ASN A 99 5.63 15.02 6.46
C ASN A 99 4.84 13.83 7.05
N LYS A 100 5.44 12.63 7.04
CA LYS A 100 4.85 11.35 7.50
C LYS A 100 3.70 10.83 6.61
N ILE A 101 3.48 11.42 5.44
CA ILE A 101 2.45 11.05 4.46
C ILE A 101 3.12 10.31 3.30
N GLN A 102 2.53 9.23 2.83
CA GLN A 102 3.03 8.45 1.68
C GLN A 102 3.04 9.29 0.40
N GLU A 103 4.16 9.22 -0.34
CA GLU A 103 4.33 9.92 -1.61
C GLU A 103 5.11 9.06 -2.61
N GLY A 104 4.70 9.08 -3.88
CA GLY A 104 5.32 8.30 -4.95
C GLY A 104 5.11 6.80 -4.81
N GLU A 105 6.06 6.03 -5.33
CA GLU A 105 5.99 4.58 -5.35
C GLU A 105 6.23 3.95 -3.98
N TRP A 106 5.34 3.02 -3.60
CA TRP A 106 5.44 2.19 -2.41
C TRP A 106 5.41 0.73 -2.78
N LYS A 107 6.33 -0.05 -2.21
CA LYS A 107 6.45 -1.50 -2.38
C LYS A 107 5.96 -2.19 -1.12
N TYR A 108 5.14 -3.21 -1.29
CA TYR A 108 4.72 -4.14 -0.24
C TYR A 108 5.14 -5.54 -0.64
N TYR A 109 5.61 -6.33 0.29
CA TYR A 109 6.21 -7.62 0.04
C TYR A 109 5.32 -8.76 0.53
N HIS A 110 5.40 -9.90 -0.12
CA HIS A 110 4.77 -11.13 0.37
C HIS A 110 5.38 -11.55 1.71
N LEU A 111 4.57 -12.19 2.56
CA LEU A 111 4.99 -12.59 3.90
C LEU A 111 6.22 -13.50 3.83
N ARG A 112 7.28 -13.11 4.54
CA ARG A 112 8.58 -13.82 4.60
C ARG A 112 9.24 -14.03 3.24
N SER A 113 9.04 -13.13 2.31
CA SER A 113 9.59 -13.17 0.95
C SER A 113 10.14 -11.79 0.58
N ASP A 114 11.07 -11.78 -0.37
CA ASP A 114 11.54 -10.55 -1.00
C ASP A 114 10.81 -10.25 -2.32
N THR A 115 9.78 -11.08 -2.66
CA THR A 115 8.92 -10.86 -3.82
C THR A 115 7.90 -9.77 -3.51
N ILE A 116 7.76 -8.82 -4.41
CA ILE A 116 6.77 -7.73 -4.28
C ILE A 116 5.36 -8.33 -4.41
N MET A 117 4.50 -8.01 -3.44
CA MET A 117 3.06 -8.31 -3.43
C MET A 117 2.25 -7.19 -4.09
N ASN A 118 2.54 -5.93 -3.70
CA ASN A 118 1.88 -4.76 -4.28
C ASN A 118 2.92 -3.69 -4.62
N LEU A 119 2.69 -3.05 -5.77
CA LEU A 119 3.32 -1.80 -6.16
C LEU A 119 2.23 -0.74 -6.22
N GLU A 120 2.30 0.27 -5.38
CA GLU A 120 1.27 1.29 -5.22
C GLU A 120 1.87 2.68 -5.44
N ASN A 121 1.13 3.58 -6.07
CA ASN A 121 1.55 4.96 -6.24
C ASN A 121 0.66 5.87 -5.41
N TYR A 122 1.29 6.77 -4.67
CA TYR A 122 0.62 7.71 -3.77
C TYR A 122 0.91 9.16 -4.16
N LYS A 123 -0.09 10.00 -3.96
CA LYS A 123 0.03 11.46 -4.02
C LYS A 123 -0.72 12.03 -2.81
N ASN A 124 0.00 12.75 -1.95
CA ASN A 124 -0.56 13.29 -0.72
C ASN A 124 -1.30 12.23 0.13
N GLY A 125 -0.74 11.01 0.25
CA GLY A 125 -1.30 9.91 1.04
C GLY A 125 -2.49 9.18 0.42
N LYS A 126 -2.89 9.53 -0.80
CA LYS A 126 -3.97 8.87 -1.53
C LYS A 126 -3.42 8.09 -2.70
N LEU A 127 -3.97 6.90 -2.97
CA LEU A 127 -3.63 6.16 -4.19
C LEU A 127 -3.86 7.03 -5.42
N HIS A 128 -2.84 7.17 -6.27
CA HIS A 128 -2.88 7.97 -7.48
C HIS A 128 -1.97 7.37 -8.55
N GLY A 129 -2.51 7.04 -9.72
CA GLY A 129 -1.80 6.29 -10.75
C GLY A 129 -2.08 4.79 -10.66
N THR A 130 -1.21 3.98 -11.23
CA THR A 130 -1.41 2.53 -11.33
C THR A 130 -0.97 1.82 -10.05
N LYS A 131 -1.85 0.99 -9.50
CA LYS A 131 -1.55 -0.04 -8.51
C LYS A 131 -1.41 -1.38 -9.24
N LYS A 132 -0.36 -2.15 -8.92
CA LYS A 132 -0.15 -3.52 -9.38
C LYS A 132 -0.17 -4.48 -8.20
N VAL A 133 -0.80 -5.64 -8.37
CA VAL A 133 -0.75 -6.76 -7.44
C VAL A 133 -0.05 -7.91 -8.13
N PHE A 134 0.81 -8.62 -7.42
CA PHE A 134 1.60 -9.72 -7.96
C PHE A 134 1.32 -11.02 -7.21
N TYR A 135 1.36 -12.12 -7.92
CA TYR A 135 1.47 -13.45 -7.34
C TYR A 135 2.85 -13.67 -6.69
N ASN A 136 2.98 -14.69 -5.85
CA ASN A 136 4.29 -15.08 -5.27
C ASN A 136 5.33 -15.42 -6.34
N THR A 137 4.89 -15.80 -7.53
CA THR A 137 5.74 -16.07 -8.71
C THR A 137 6.32 -14.79 -9.33
N GLY A 138 5.84 -13.61 -8.92
CA GLY A 138 6.19 -12.31 -9.51
C GLY A 138 5.38 -11.94 -10.75
N LEU A 139 4.45 -12.80 -11.19
CA LEU A 139 3.52 -12.49 -12.27
C LEU A 139 2.46 -11.49 -11.79
N ILE A 140 2.03 -10.59 -12.68
CA ILE A 140 0.98 -9.61 -12.37
C ILE A 140 -0.37 -10.34 -12.25
N ALA A 141 -1.03 -10.16 -11.10
CA ALA A 141 -2.39 -10.65 -10.84
C ALA A 141 -3.46 -9.59 -11.15
N GLU A 142 -3.16 -8.31 -10.87
CA GLU A 142 -4.10 -7.21 -11.05
C GLU A 142 -3.38 -5.90 -11.35
N GLU A 143 -3.95 -5.10 -12.25
CA GLU A 143 -3.59 -3.71 -12.47
C GLU A 143 -4.84 -2.84 -12.35
N THR A 144 -4.75 -1.79 -11.55
CA THR A 144 -5.88 -0.88 -11.29
C THR A 144 -5.39 0.55 -11.29
N THR A 145 -6.05 1.44 -12.00
CA THR A 145 -5.72 2.87 -12.00
C THR A 145 -6.57 3.63 -10.99
N TYR A 146 -5.95 4.57 -10.29
CA TYR A 146 -6.57 5.41 -9.25
C TYR A 146 -6.33 6.88 -9.51
N VAL A 147 -7.31 7.71 -9.14
CA VAL A 147 -7.19 9.17 -9.04
C VAL A 147 -7.72 9.57 -7.67
N ASP A 148 -6.86 10.17 -6.83
CA ASP A 148 -7.17 10.64 -5.48
C ASP A 148 -7.86 9.60 -4.58
N GLY A 149 -7.42 8.32 -4.68
CA GLY A 149 -7.92 7.20 -3.90
C GLY A 149 -9.13 6.48 -4.52
N ILE A 150 -9.66 6.98 -5.63
CA ILE A 150 -10.84 6.42 -6.30
C ILE A 150 -10.42 5.68 -7.56
N LYS A 151 -10.91 4.47 -7.80
CA LYS A 151 -10.67 3.74 -9.06
C LYS A 151 -11.15 4.56 -10.25
N HIS A 152 -10.26 4.83 -11.22
CA HIS A 152 -10.56 5.62 -12.40
C HIS A 152 -9.62 5.26 -13.55
N GLY A 153 -10.14 4.78 -14.67
CA GLY A 153 -9.36 4.31 -15.81
C GLY A 153 -9.26 2.79 -15.91
N PRO A 154 -8.27 2.26 -16.60
CA PRO A 154 -8.15 0.85 -16.92
C PRO A 154 -8.03 -0.05 -15.68
N TYR A 155 -8.65 -1.22 -15.77
CA TYR A 155 -8.56 -2.32 -14.83
C TYR A 155 -8.31 -3.63 -15.58
N LYS A 156 -7.39 -4.43 -15.08
CA LYS A 156 -7.07 -5.74 -15.62
C LYS A 156 -6.80 -6.74 -14.51
N LYS A 157 -7.39 -7.94 -14.62
CA LYS A 157 -7.14 -9.07 -13.73
C LYS A 157 -6.64 -10.25 -14.53
N VAL A 158 -5.60 -10.91 -14.05
CA VAL A 158 -4.92 -12.01 -14.73
C VAL A 158 -4.85 -13.21 -13.81
N ALA A 159 -5.14 -14.41 -14.31
CA ALA A 159 -4.93 -15.65 -13.57
C ALA A 159 -3.44 -16.02 -13.55
N GLU A 160 -3.03 -16.87 -12.62
CA GLU A 160 -1.62 -17.28 -12.48
C GLU A 160 -1.07 -18.02 -13.71
N ASN A 161 -1.94 -18.65 -14.50
CA ASN A 161 -1.59 -19.24 -15.81
C ASN A 161 -1.48 -18.21 -16.95
N GLY A 162 -1.59 -16.90 -16.67
CA GLY A 162 -1.46 -15.83 -17.64
C GLY A 162 -2.74 -15.47 -18.39
N VAL A 163 -3.85 -16.19 -18.17
CA VAL A 163 -5.14 -15.86 -18.80
C VAL A 163 -5.69 -14.57 -18.20
N VAL A 164 -6.00 -13.61 -19.07
CA VAL A 164 -6.66 -12.36 -18.67
C VAL A 164 -8.12 -12.66 -18.34
N LEU A 165 -8.47 -12.60 -17.04
CA LEU A 165 -9.82 -12.92 -16.54
C LEU A 165 -10.80 -11.77 -16.74
N GLU A 166 -10.31 -10.54 -16.57
CA GLU A 166 -11.14 -9.34 -16.62
C GLU A 166 -10.37 -8.18 -17.21
N GLU A 167 -10.99 -7.52 -18.16
CA GLU A 167 -10.57 -6.24 -18.70
C GLU A 167 -11.78 -5.30 -18.70
N THR A 168 -11.65 -4.17 -18.02
CA THR A 168 -12.70 -3.18 -17.92
C THR A 168 -12.11 -1.80 -17.61
N ASN A 169 -12.97 -0.81 -17.43
CA ASN A 169 -12.60 0.51 -16.98
C ASN A 169 -13.45 0.92 -15.78
N TYR A 170 -12.87 1.76 -14.94
CA TYR A 170 -13.58 2.44 -13.87
C TYR A 170 -13.72 3.94 -14.18
N LYS A 171 -14.83 4.51 -13.76
CA LYS A 171 -15.05 5.96 -13.69
C LYS A 171 -15.69 6.29 -12.34
N ASN A 172 -14.98 7.08 -11.54
CA ASN A 172 -15.42 7.47 -10.19
C ASN A 172 -15.80 6.27 -9.30
N GLY A 173 -15.01 5.18 -9.34
CA GLY A 173 -15.19 4.00 -8.53
C GLY A 173 -16.14 2.93 -9.10
N GLU A 174 -16.84 3.21 -10.19
CA GLU A 174 -17.82 2.32 -10.81
C GLU A 174 -17.33 1.82 -12.16
N TYR A 175 -17.73 0.61 -12.57
CA TYR A 175 -17.48 0.10 -13.91
C TYR A 175 -18.09 1.02 -14.96
N HIS A 176 -17.31 1.34 -16.00
CA HIS A 176 -17.73 2.24 -17.07
C HIS A 176 -17.03 1.91 -18.39
N GLY A 177 -17.78 1.77 -19.48
CA GLY A 177 -17.24 1.43 -20.79
C GLY A 177 -17.21 -0.07 -21.06
N PRO A 178 -16.39 -0.53 -22.02
CA PRO A 178 -16.32 -1.93 -22.42
C PRO A 178 -15.79 -2.82 -21.28
N ALA A 179 -16.27 -4.05 -21.23
CA ALA A 179 -15.84 -5.07 -20.29
C ALA A 179 -15.80 -6.43 -20.96
N ILE A 180 -14.75 -7.19 -20.63
CA ILE A 180 -14.59 -8.58 -21.06
C ILE A 180 -14.25 -9.41 -19.82
N PHE A 181 -14.96 -10.52 -19.63
CA PHE A 181 -14.73 -11.48 -18.56
C PHE A 181 -14.46 -12.85 -19.17
N ARG A 182 -13.39 -13.53 -18.73
CA ARG A 182 -12.97 -14.85 -19.22
C ARG A 182 -12.83 -15.84 -18.07
N GLU A 183 -13.08 -17.12 -18.32
CA GLU A 183 -12.76 -18.18 -17.39
C GLU A 183 -11.27 -18.52 -17.41
N ALA A 184 -10.69 -18.86 -16.27
CA ALA A 184 -9.26 -19.22 -16.15
C ALA A 184 -8.87 -20.48 -16.92
N ALA A 185 -9.80 -21.42 -17.08
CA ALA A 185 -9.62 -22.62 -17.91
C ALA A 185 -9.66 -22.33 -19.41
N GLY A 186 -10.04 -21.11 -19.81
CA GLY A 186 -10.25 -20.72 -21.21
C GLY A 186 -11.60 -21.25 -21.76
N GLY A 187 -11.83 -20.98 -23.03
CA GLY A 187 -13.00 -21.48 -23.76
C GLY A 187 -14.28 -20.66 -23.57
N LYS A 188 -14.51 -20.08 -22.43
CA LYS A 188 -15.70 -19.24 -22.21
C LYS A 188 -15.32 -17.81 -21.89
N TYR A 189 -15.99 -16.84 -22.53
CA TYR A 189 -15.87 -15.44 -22.20
C TYR A 189 -17.17 -14.68 -22.47
N THR A 190 -17.29 -13.52 -21.84
CA THR A 190 -18.44 -12.63 -21.95
C THR A 190 -17.95 -11.23 -22.18
N GLU A 191 -18.53 -10.51 -23.11
CA GLU A 191 -18.23 -9.10 -23.39
C GLU A 191 -19.50 -8.25 -23.39
N GLY A 192 -19.34 -6.99 -23.01
CA GLY A 192 -20.46 -6.03 -22.99
C GLY A 192 -20.02 -4.65 -22.55
N GLN A 193 -20.98 -3.86 -22.13
CA GLN A 193 -20.78 -2.46 -21.74
C GLN A 193 -21.33 -2.20 -20.35
N TYR A 194 -20.58 -1.38 -19.59
CA TYR A 194 -21.05 -0.78 -18.33
C TYR A 194 -21.24 0.73 -18.46
N LYS A 195 -22.24 1.25 -17.77
CA LYS A 195 -22.47 2.68 -17.59
C LYS A 195 -22.81 2.94 -16.14
N ASN A 196 -21.91 3.62 -15.41
CA ASN A 196 -22.08 3.94 -14.00
C ASN A 196 -22.45 2.68 -13.15
N GLY A 197 -21.62 1.66 -13.23
CA GLY A 197 -21.78 0.39 -12.50
C GLY A 197 -22.86 -0.56 -13.02
N GLN A 198 -23.68 -0.12 -13.97
CA GLN A 198 -24.76 -0.96 -14.51
C GLN A 198 -24.39 -1.54 -15.86
N SER A 199 -24.64 -2.84 -16.07
CA SER A 199 -24.50 -3.45 -17.38
C SER A 199 -25.59 -2.93 -18.31
N VAL A 200 -25.20 -2.49 -19.51
CA VAL A 200 -26.11 -1.90 -20.51
C VAL A 200 -25.86 -2.49 -21.89
N GLY A 201 -26.82 -2.28 -22.82
CA GLY A 201 -26.69 -2.73 -24.18
C GLY A 201 -26.71 -4.24 -24.35
N ILE A 202 -26.16 -4.72 -25.44
CA ILE A 202 -26.09 -6.15 -25.78
C ILE A 202 -24.84 -6.73 -25.13
N TRP A 203 -25.05 -7.81 -24.35
CA TRP A 203 -24.02 -8.66 -23.79
C TRP A 203 -23.92 -9.93 -24.60
N LYS A 204 -22.71 -10.29 -24.99
CA LYS A 204 -22.41 -11.45 -25.82
C LYS A 204 -21.68 -12.50 -25.00
N PHE A 205 -22.05 -13.75 -25.18
CA PHE A 205 -21.50 -14.90 -24.48
C PHE A 205 -20.91 -15.86 -25.51
N TYR A 206 -19.69 -16.27 -25.28
CA TYR A 206 -18.94 -17.13 -26.19
C TYR A 206 -18.50 -18.42 -25.51
N GLU A 207 -18.46 -19.50 -26.27
CA GLU A 207 -17.99 -20.82 -25.85
C GLU A 207 -17.19 -21.44 -27.03
N GLY A 208 -15.93 -21.86 -26.75
CA GLY A 208 -15.03 -22.35 -27.80
C GLY A 208 -14.81 -21.36 -28.94
N GLY A 209 -14.81 -20.07 -28.67
CA GLY A 209 -14.66 -18.98 -29.66
C GLY A 209 -15.93 -18.70 -30.48
N LYS A 210 -17.05 -19.42 -30.26
CA LYS A 210 -18.33 -19.22 -30.95
C LYS A 210 -19.30 -18.44 -30.09
N LEU A 211 -20.02 -17.49 -30.68
CA LEU A 211 -21.12 -16.80 -30.04
C LEU A 211 -22.27 -17.79 -29.76
N VAL A 212 -22.62 -17.97 -28.48
CA VAL A 212 -23.66 -18.89 -28.06
C VAL A 212 -24.93 -18.21 -27.55
N LYS A 213 -24.80 -16.94 -27.10
CA LYS A 213 -25.93 -16.17 -26.59
C LYS A 213 -25.68 -14.67 -26.70
N GLU A 214 -26.75 -13.93 -26.97
CA GLU A 214 -26.84 -12.49 -26.76
C GLU A 214 -27.95 -12.15 -25.78
N GLU A 215 -27.72 -11.14 -24.94
CA GLU A 215 -28.67 -10.68 -23.94
C GLU A 215 -28.70 -9.14 -23.94
N ASN A 216 -29.84 -8.55 -24.21
CA ASN A 216 -30.00 -7.11 -24.09
C ASN A 216 -30.23 -6.74 -22.62
N ARG A 217 -29.25 -6.04 -22.03
CA ARG A 217 -29.28 -5.50 -20.67
C ARG A 217 -29.58 -4.00 -20.62
N SER A 218 -30.18 -3.46 -21.69
CA SER A 218 -30.67 -2.10 -21.70
C SER A 218 -31.70 -1.93 -20.58
N GLU A 219 -31.34 -1.12 -19.58
CA GLU A 219 -32.18 -0.66 -18.48
C GLU A 219 -33.30 -1.64 -18.06
N LYS A 220 -33.00 -2.63 -17.24
CA LYS A 220 -34.05 -3.18 -16.38
C LYS A 220 -34.60 -2.01 -15.56
N LYS A 221 -35.79 -1.48 -15.94
CA LYS A 221 -36.53 -0.53 -15.11
C LYS A 221 -36.41 -1.05 -13.67
N LYS A 222 -35.79 -0.25 -12.77
CA LYS A 222 -35.71 -0.61 -11.35
C LYS A 222 -37.09 -1.10 -10.95
N ALA A 223 -37.22 -2.36 -10.59
CA ALA A 223 -38.46 -2.85 -10.01
C ALA A 223 -38.74 -1.91 -8.83
N LYS A 224 -39.87 -1.17 -8.91
CA LYS A 224 -40.25 -0.24 -7.82
C LYS A 224 -40.08 -1.03 -6.53
N PRO A 225 -39.38 -0.55 -5.50
CA PRO A 225 -39.34 -1.28 -4.25
C PRO A 225 -40.75 -1.59 -3.84
N LYS A 226 -41.03 -2.87 -3.60
CA LYS A 226 -42.37 -3.31 -3.09
C LYS A 226 -42.54 -2.53 -1.80
N THR A 227 -43.37 -1.48 -1.83
CA THR A 227 -43.64 -0.67 -0.66
C THR A 227 -44.21 -1.58 0.42
N ALA A 228 -43.76 -1.44 1.66
CA ALA A 228 -44.22 -2.19 2.82
C ALA A 228 -45.78 -2.22 2.93
N ALA A 229 -46.46 -1.22 2.33
CA ALA A 229 -47.92 -1.18 2.18
C ALA A 229 -48.49 -2.28 1.31
N GLY A 230 -47.72 -2.84 0.33
CA GLY A 230 -48.19 -3.98 -0.51
C GLY A 230 -48.13 -5.33 0.22
N GLU A 231 -47.19 -5.51 1.14
CA GLU A 231 -47.09 -6.72 1.98
C GLU A 231 -48.11 -6.72 3.10
N ALA A 232 -48.41 -5.57 3.71
CA ALA A 232 -49.45 -5.44 4.73
C ALA A 232 -50.84 -5.80 4.16
N LYS A 233 -51.19 -5.37 2.94
CA LYS A 233 -52.45 -5.74 2.28
C LYS A 233 -52.58 -7.23 1.95
N ARG A 234 -51.47 -7.93 1.64
CA ARG A 234 -51.46 -9.39 1.42
C ARG A 234 -51.63 -10.18 2.72
N LYS A 235 -50.98 -9.74 3.82
CA LYS A 235 -51.16 -10.40 5.14
C LYS A 235 -52.59 -10.24 5.70
N VAL A 236 -53.20 -9.07 5.51
CA VAL A 236 -54.60 -8.85 5.96
C VAL A 236 -55.61 -9.68 5.15
N LYS A 237 -55.32 -9.97 3.84
CA LYS A 237 -56.22 -10.81 3.03
C LYS A 237 -56.06 -12.32 3.33
N ALA A 238 -54.88 -12.76 3.82
CA ALA A 238 -54.65 -14.17 4.22
C ALA A 238 -55.19 -14.50 5.63
N LEU A 239 -55.48 -13.50 6.46
CA LEU A 239 -56.08 -13.68 7.80
C LEU A 239 -57.61 -13.64 7.80
N LYS A 240 -58.25 -13.44 6.64
CA LYS A 240 -59.74 -13.42 6.49
C LYS A 240 -60.29 -14.62 5.68
N GLN A 241 -59.48 -15.61 5.44
CA GLN A 241 -59.87 -16.94 4.98
C GLN A 241 -59.51 -17.95 6.08
#